data_ad36ecec2d7a0c6534f0dcece640837e
#
_entry.id   ad36ecec2d7a0c6534f0dcece640837e
#
_cell.length_a   1.000
_cell.length_b   1.000
_cell.length_c   1.000
_cell.angle_alpha   90.00
_cell.angle_beta   90.00
_cell.angle_gamma   90.00
#
_symmetry.space_group_name_H-M   'P 1'
#
loop_
_entity.id
_entity.type
_entity.pdbx_description
1 polymer ?
#
loop_
_entity_poly.entity_id
_entity_poly.type
_entity_poly.pdbx_seq_one_letter_code
_entity_poly.pdbx_strand_id
1 'polypeptide(L)'
;MCIRDRFITTQKNAPSDSGDIVSSQLMIRAGLIKKLASGLYAWMPMGLRVLKNVEKIVREEMDAIGSQEVLMTVVQPAELWQESGRFNDYGAELLRFKDRHQRDFVLGPTHEEIITDIARSELASYKQLPVCFYQIQTKFRDEIRPRFGVMRAREFTMKDAYSFHIDTQSLGETYDKMYHAYSRIFDRLGLDFRAVAADTGSIGGFASHEFQ
;
A
#
# COMPACT_ATOMS: atom_id res chain seq x y z
N MET A 1 1.02 -24.35 29.14
CA MET A 1 1.17 -22.87 29.31
C MET A 1 0.56 -22.18 28.13
N CYS A 2 -0.50 -21.45 28.31
CA CYS A 2 -1.25 -20.86 27.21
C CYS A 2 -0.47 -19.63 26.65
N ILE A 3 -0.05 -19.69 25.41
CA ILE A 3 0.68 -18.61 24.74
C ILE A 3 -0.17 -17.31 24.64
N ARG A 4 -1.50 -17.45 24.82
CA ARG A 4 -2.45 -16.33 24.78
C ARG A 4 -2.30 -15.31 25.93
N ASP A 5 -1.66 -15.72 27.03
CA ASP A 5 -1.58 -14.90 28.26
C ASP A 5 -0.34 -14.00 28.29
N ARG A 6 0.48 -13.99 27.25
CA ARG A 6 1.72 -13.21 27.16
C ARG A 6 1.64 -12.09 26.13
N PHE A 7 0.59 -11.27 26.22
CA PHE A 7 0.58 -10.02 25.48
C PHE A 7 1.60 -9.05 26.06
N ILE A 8 2.20 -8.24 25.18
CA ILE A 8 3.04 -7.14 25.60
C ILE A 8 2.20 -6.18 26.40
N THR A 9 2.67 -5.85 27.60
CA THR A 9 1.95 -5.00 28.53
C THR A 9 1.81 -3.58 28.01
N THR A 10 0.67 -2.96 28.28
CA THR A 10 0.43 -1.54 28.01
C THR A 10 1.35 -0.66 28.88
N GLN A 11 1.69 0.51 28.39
CA GLN A 11 2.52 1.49 29.08
C GLN A 11 1.67 2.67 29.55
N LYS A 12 1.96 3.20 30.75
CA LYS A 12 1.26 4.36 31.29
C LYS A 12 1.56 5.62 30.46
N ASN A 13 2.82 5.81 30.07
CA ASN A 13 3.29 6.97 29.30
C ASN A 13 3.85 6.54 27.95
N ALA A 14 3.66 7.36 26.93
CA ALA A 14 4.36 7.20 25.69
C ALA A 14 5.85 7.59 25.85
N PRO A 15 6.78 6.90 25.16
CA PRO A 15 8.17 7.34 25.10
C PRO A 15 8.29 8.77 24.54
N SER A 16 9.30 9.52 24.95
CA SER A 16 9.54 10.91 24.51
C SER A 16 9.69 11.06 22.99
N ASP A 17 10.09 10.00 22.31
CA ASP A 17 10.29 9.94 20.86
C ASP A 17 9.06 9.42 20.08
N SER A 18 7.91 9.25 20.75
CA SER A 18 6.67 8.74 20.14
C SER A 18 6.00 9.72 19.16
N GLY A 19 6.50 10.97 19.12
CA GLY A 19 5.92 12.06 18.33
C GLY A 19 4.72 12.73 19.04
N ASP A 20 4.26 13.86 18.48
CA ASP A 20 3.24 14.71 19.11
C ASP A 20 1.79 14.26 18.84
N ILE A 21 1.59 13.25 17.98
CA ILE A 21 0.26 12.81 17.59
C ILE A 21 -0.31 11.77 18.53
N VAL A 22 -1.51 12.07 19.03
CA VAL A 22 -2.23 11.24 20.00
C VAL A 22 -2.41 9.81 19.54
N SER A 23 -2.75 9.56 18.27
CA SER A 23 -2.94 8.21 17.72
C SER A 23 -1.66 7.37 17.80
N SER A 24 -0.51 7.95 17.43
CA SER A 24 0.79 7.27 17.53
C SER A 24 1.14 6.93 18.98
N GLN A 25 0.96 7.89 19.89
CA GLN A 25 1.19 7.71 21.33
C GLN A 25 0.30 6.60 21.90
N LEU A 26 -0.98 6.59 21.55
CA LEU A 26 -1.93 5.57 22.02
C LEU A 26 -1.59 4.19 21.47
N MET A 27 -1.21 4.08 20.20
CA MET A 27 -0.80 2.80 19.61
C MET A 27 0.45 2.22 20.31
N ILE A 28 1.45 3.06 20.59
CA ILE A 28 2.66 2.63 21.31
C ILE A 28 2.31 2.23 22.75
N ARG A 29 1.55 3.06 23.46
CA ARG A 29 1.12 2.78 24.85
C ARG A 29 0.28 1.50 24.95
N ALA A 30 -0.58 1.25 23.99
CA ALA A 30 -1.40 0.05 23.92
C ALA A 30 -0.63 -1.21 23.49
N GLY A 31 0.66 -1.08 23.16
CA GLY A 31 1.49 -2.19 22.69
C GLY A 31 1.07 -2.72 21.30
N LEU A 32 0.46 -1.88 20.46
CA LEU A 32 0.06 -2.24 19.11
C LEU A 32 1.22 -2.18 18.13
N ILE A 33 2.11 -1.21 18.33
CA ILE A 33 3.31 -0.99 17.50
C ILE A 33 4.53 -0.72 18.38
N LYS A 34 5.72 -0.97 17.79
CA LYS A 34 7.00 -0.57 18.37
C LYS A 34 7.79 0.21 17.32
N LYS A 35 8.20 1.43 17.66
CA LYS A 35 9.08 2.23 16.82
C LYS A 35 10.50 1.64 16.87
N LEU A 36 11.07 1.37 15.72
CA LEU A 36 12.45 0.88 15.56
C LEU A 36 13.39 2.02 15.15
N ALA A 37 12.93 2.86 14.23
CA ALA A 37 13.62 4.05 13.77
C ALA A 37 12.59 5.06 13.27
N SER A 38 13.03 6.24 12.81
CA SER A 38 12.15 7.23 12.21
C SER A 38 11.44 6.62 10.98
N GLY A 39 10.10 6.56 11.03
CA GLY A 39 9.28 5.99 9.96
C GLY A 39 9.33 4.46 9.83
N LEU A 40 9.93 3.75 10.78
CA LEU A 40 9.98 2.28 10.79
C LEU A 40 9.33 1.74 12.08
N TYR A 41 8.28 0.93 11.90
CA TYR A 41 7.48 0.39 12.99
C TYR A 41 7.29 -1.11 12.85
N ALA A 42 7.47 -1.84 13.95
CA ALA A 42 7.05 -3.24 14.04
C ALA A 42 5.61 -3.32 14.56
N TRP A 43 4.78 -4.12 13.90
CA TRP A 43 3.45 -4.45 14.39
C TRP A 43 3.54 -5.52 15.46
N MET A 44 3.06 -5.20 16.65
CA MET A 44 3.05 -6.12 17.79
C MET A 44 1.80 -7.02 17.73
N PRO A 45 1.72 -8.12 18.51
CA PRO A 45 0.67 -9.12 18.34
C PRO A 45 -0.76 -8.59 18.28
N MET A 46 -1.12 -7.63 19.12
CA MET A 46 -2.46 -7.02 19.09
C MET A 46 -2.63 -6.08 17.89
N GLY A 47 -1.61 -5.27 17.58
CA GLY A 47 -1.62 -4.40 16.40
C GLY A 47 -1.73 -5.20 15.09
N LEU A 48 -1.00 -6.31 15.00
CA LEU A 48 -1.07 -7.19 13.84
C LEU A 48 -2.47 -7.81 13.66
N ARG A 49 -3.19 -8.12 14.75
CA ARG A 49 -4.57 -8.60 14.67
C ARG A 49 -5.50 -7.54 14.10
N VAL A 50 -5.33 -6.28 14.52
CA VAL A 50 -6.12 -5.16 13.98
C VAL A 50 -5.80 -4.97 12.50
N LEU A 51 -4.52 -4.94 12.13
CA LEU A 51 -4.08 -4.82 10.74
C LEU A 51 -4.71 -5.93 9.88
N LYS A 52 -4.63 -7.20 10.31
CA LYS A 52 -5.23 -8.33 9.59
C LYS A 52 -6.75 -8.26 9.46
N ASN A 53 -7.45 -7.67 10.41
CA ASN A 53 -8.89 -7.44 10.29
C ASN A 53 -9.20 -6.38 9.23
N VAL A 54 -8.40 -5.31 9.17
CA VAL A 54 -8.51 -4.30 8.10
C VAL A 54 -8.20 -4.94 6.73
N GLU A 55 -7.10 -5.68 6.63
CA GLU A 55 -6.73 -6.41 5.40
C GLU A 55 -7.85 -7.36 4.95
N LYS A 56 -8.51 -8.04 5.88
CA LYS A 56 -9.63 -8.94 5.59
C LYS A 56 -10.80 -8.19 4.95
N ILE A 57 -11.19 -7.04 5.52
CA ILE A 57 -12.29 -6.22 4.97
C ILE A 57 -11.92 -5.75 3.55
N VAL A 58 -10.70 -5.27 3.36
CA VAL A 58 -10.22 -4.82 2.05
C VAL A 58 -10.25 -5.96 1.04
N ARG A 59 -9.75 -7.14 1.41
CA ARG A 59 -9.72 -8.33 0.54
C ARG A 59 -11.12 -8.75 0.11
N GLU A 60 -12.07 -8.83 1.05
CA GLU A 60 -13.46 -9.20 0.77
C GLU A 60 -14.12 -8.25 -0.23
N GLU A 61 -13.89 -6.95 -0.13
CA GLU A 61 -14.47 -5.96 -1.06
C GLU A 61 -13.77 -5.96 -2.43
N MET A 62 -12.47 -6.22 -2.48
CA MET A 62 -11.74 -6.35 -3.73
C MET A 62 -12.14 -7.63 -4.49
N ASP A 63 -12.28 -8.75 -3.78
CA ASP A 63 -12.73 -10.02 -4.36
C ASP A 63 -14.19 -9.89 -4.88
N ALA A 64 -15.05 -9.18 -4.15
CA ALA A 64 -16.45 -8.97 -4.52
C ALA A 64 -16.64 -8.21 -5.84
N ILE A 65 -15.70 -7.38 -6.25
CA ILE A 65 -15.72 -6.70 -7.56
C ILE A 65 -15.03 -7.48 -8.67
N GLY A 66 -14.55 -8.71 -8.38
CA GLY A 66 -13.89 -9.59 -9.33
C GLY A 66 -12.40 -9.31 -9.54
N SER A 67 -11.76 -8.55 -8.66
CA SER A 67 -10.31 -8.37 -8.68
C SER A 67 -9.61 -9.64 -8.19
N GLN A 68 -8.44 -9.94 -8.75
CA GLN A 68 -7.65 -11.12 -8.41
C GLN A 68 -6.45 -10.73 -7.54
N GLU A 69 -6.30 -11.40 -6.40
CA GLU A 69 -5.15 -11.15 -5.51
C GLU A 69 -3.87 -11.73 -6.09
N VAL A 70 -2.81 -10.93 -6.12
CA VAL A 70 -1.44 -11.31 -6.44
C VAL A 70 -0.51 -10.89 -5.31
N LEU A 71 0.69 -11.42 -5.25
CA LEU A 71 1.72 -10.97 -4.32
C LEU A 71 3.02 -10.80 -5.09
N MET A 72 3.37 -9.56 -5.35
CA MET A 72 4.59 -9.19 -6.07
C MET A 72 5.76 -8.95 -5.13
N THR A 73 6.97 -8.88 -5.67
CA THR A 73 8.19 -8.69 -4.88
C THR A 73 8.37 -7.24 -4.44
N VAL A 74 8.83 -7.01 -3.21
CA VAL A 74 9.20 -5.65 -2.72
C VAL A 74 10.50 -5.19 -3.38
N VAL A 75 11.46 -6.11 -3.54
CA VAL A 75 12.69 -5.85 -4.29
C VAL A 75 12.40 -5.97 -5.77
N GLN A 76 12.71 -4.93 -6.51
CA GLN A 76 12.37 -4.82 -7.94
C GLN A 76 13.63 -4.56 -8.78
N PRO A 77 13.74 -5.19 -9.96
CA PRO A 77 14.82 -4.90 -10.90
C PRO A 77 14.79 -3.43 -11.35
N ALA A 78 15.94 -2.78 -11.37
CA ALA A 78 16.03 -1.38 -11.80
C ALA A 78 15.73 -1.19 -13.29
N GLU A 79 15.91 -2.23 -14.10
CA GLU A 79 15.67 -2.22 -15.54
C GLU A 79 14.22 -1.85 -15.88
N LEU A 80 13.24 -2.35 -15.12
CA LEU A 80 11.83 -2.02 -15.34
C LEU A 80 11.52 -0.53 -15.05
N TRP A 81 12.18 0.02 -14.04
CA TRP A 81 12.09 1.44 -13.70
C TRP A 81 12.83 2.33 -14.71
N GLN A 82 13.91 1.83 -15.31
CA GLN A 82 14.63 2.51 -16.39
C GLN A 82 13.79 2.50 -17.68
N GLU A 83 13.13 1.38 -18.00
CA GLU A 83 12.23 1.26 -19.15
C GLU A 83 11.07 2.27 -19.07
N SER A 84 10.45 2.44 -17.90
CA SER A 84 9.38 3.42 -17.68
C SER A 84 9.87 4.88 -17.63
N GLY A 85 11.19 5.11 -17.54
CA GLY A 85 11.79 6.43 -17.30
C GLY A 85 11.74 6.89 -15.83
N ARG A 86 10.96 6.23 -14.99
CA ARG A 86 10.72 6.65 -13.59
C ARG A 86 11.91 6.41 -12.67
N PHE A 87 12.93 5.65 -13.09
CA PHE A 87 14.12 5.43 -12.26
C PHE A 87 14.78 6.72 -11.79
N ASN A 88 14.85 7.72 -12.67
CA ASN A 88 15.39 9.05 -12.33
C ASN A 88 14.31 10.02 -11.85
N ASP A 89 13.12 9.98 -12.48
CA ASP A 89 12.05 10.97 -12.26
C ASP A 89 11.36 10.81 -10.91
N TYR A 90 11.37 9.60 -10.32
CA TYR A 90 10.76 9.36 -9.01
C TYR A 90 11.47 10.09 -7.86
N GLY A 91 12.71 10.50 -8.09
CA GLY A 91 13.48 11.29 -7.11
C GLY A 91 14.08 10.45 -5.98
N ALA A 92 14.36 11.12 -4.86
CA ALA A 92 15.09 10.55 -3.72
C ALA A 92 14.28 9.55 -2.89
N GLU A 93 12.95 9.57 -3.00
CA GLU A 93 12.08 8.62 -2.28
C GLU A 93 12.22 7.18 -2.78
N LEU A 94 12.72 6.98 -4.00
CA LEU A 94 13.04 5.67 -4.53
C LEU A 94 14.37 5.19 -3.95
N LEU A 95 14.33 4.25 -3.02
CA LEU A 95 15.56 3.67 -2.47
C LEU A 95 16.19 2.71 -3.48
N ARG A 96 17.38 3.06 -3.94
CA ARG A 96 18.19 2.30 -4.90
C ARG A 96 19.33 1.62 -4.19
N PHE A 97 19.63 0.38 -4.58
CA PHE A 97 20.75 -0.36 -4.01
C PHE A 97 21.31 -1.36 -5.04
N LYS A 98 22.47 -1.92 -4.73
CA LYS A 98 23.09 -2.96 -5.54
C LYS A 98 23.13 -4.28 -4.80
N ASP A 99 22.93 -5.36 -5.54
CA ASP A 99 23.17 -6.70 -5.00
C ASP A 99 24.67 -7.01 -4.93
N ARG A 100 25.03 -8.21 -4.44
CA ARG A 100 26.42 -8.67 -4.36
C ARG A 100 27.12 -8.79 -5.72
N HIS A 101 26.35 -8.85 -6.81
CA HIS A 101 26.85 -8.90 -8.19
C HIS A 101 26.86 -7.53 -8.86
N GLN A 102 26.67 -6.46 -8.10
CA GLN A 102 26.64 -5.07 -8.58
C GLN A 102 25.49 -4.75 -9.54
N ARG A 103 24.41 -5.55 -9.52
CA ARG A 103 23.20 -5.26 -10.28
C ARG A 103 22.32 -4.28 -9.49
N ASP A 104 21.71 -3.35 -10.21
CA ASP A 104 20.88 -2.32 -9.62
C ASP A 104 19.48 -2.85 -9.33
N PHE A 105 18.98 -2.53 -8.11
CA PHE A 105 17.64 -2.83 -7.64
C PHE A 105 17.05 -1.62 -6.91
N VAL A 106 15.74 -1.67 -6.71
CA VAL A 106 15.02 -0.70 -5.89
C VAL A 106 14.14 -1.42 -4.86
N LEU A 107 13.86 -0.75 -3.74
CA LEU A 107 12.72 -1.13 -2.90
C LEU A 107 11.48 -0.43 -3.43
N GLY A 108 10.47 -1.24 -3.80
CA GLY A 108 9.28 -0.77 -4.48
C GLY A 108 8.44 0.21 -3.66
N PRO A 109 8.35 1.49 -4.05
CA PRO A 109 7.40 2.44 -3.49
C PRO A 109 5.99 2.24 -4.03
N THR A 110 5.89 1.56 -5.17
CA THR A 110 4.71 1.19 -5.94
C THR A 110 5.05 0.05 -6.89
N HIS A 111 4.08 -0.51 -7.63
CA HIS A 111 4.31 -1.73 -8.44
C HIS A 111 3.78 -1.64 -9.87
N GLU A 112 3.59 -0.44 -10.43
CA GLU A 112 3.14 -0.27 -11.82
C GLU A 112 4.07 -0.96 -12.80
N GLU A 113 5.38 -0.85 -12.61
CA GLU A 113 6.39 -1.47 -13.46
C GLU A 113 6.27 -2.99 -13.46
N ILE A 114 6.16 -3.59 -12.26
CA ILE A 114 6.09 -5.04 -12.10
C ILE A 114 4.80 -5.61 -12.66
N ILE A 115 3.65 -5.01 -12.34
CA ILE A 115 2.36 -5.52 -12.82
C ILE A 115 2.21 -5.34 -14.32
N THR A 116 2.81 -4.31 -14.90
CA THR A 116 2.82 -4.10 -16.36
C THR A 116 3.68 -5.16 -17.04
N ASP A 117 4.82 -5.52 -16.48
CA ASP A 117 5.67 -6.59 -17.01
C ASP A 117 4.96 -7.95 -16.92
N ILE A 118 4.30 -8.26 -15.79
CA ILE A 118 3.46 -9.45 -15.65
C ILE A 118 2.34 -9.46 -16.68
N ALA A 119 1.59 -8.35 -16.82
CA ALA A 119 0.50 -8.27 -17.79
C ALA A 119 1.00 -8.46 -19.23
N ARG A 120 2.15 -7.87 -19.58
CA ARG A 120 2.78 -8.02 -20.90
C ARG A 120 3.16 -9.46 -21.20
N SER A 121 3.60 -10.22 -20.22
CA SER A 121 4.02 -11.62 -20.39
C SER A 121 2.85 -12.63 -20.34
N GLU A 122 1.81 -12.35 -19.53
CA GLU A 122 0.76 -13.31 -19.24
C GLU A 122 -0.54 -13.08 -20.05
N LEU A 123 -0.81 -11.84 -20.47
CA LEU A 123 -2.01 -11.52 -21.26
C LEU A 123 -1.74 -11.74 -22.75
N ALA A 124 -2.08 -12.96 -23.22
CA ALA A 124 -1.83 -13.37 -24.60
C ALA A 124 -2.94 -12.96 -25.57
N SER A 125 -4.11 -12.49 -25.11
CA SER A 125 -5.25 -12.15 -25.95
C SER A 125 -6.09 -11.03 -25.33
N TYR A 126 -6.59 -10.13 -26.20
CA TYR A 126 -7.55 -9.10 -25.79
C TYR A 126 -8.83 -9.67 -25.18
N LYS A 127 -9.16 -10.94 -25.44
CA LYS A 127 -10.31 -11.63 -24.83
C LYS A 127 -10.15 -11.87 -23.32
N GLN A 128 -8.95 -11.72 -22.80
CA GLN A 128 -8.67 -11.80 -21.35
C GLN A 128 -8.97 -10.48 -20.63
N LEU A 129 -9.25 -9.40 -21.39
CA LEU A 129 -9.59 -8.09 -20.86
C LEU A 129 -11.11 -7.92 -20.69
N PRO A 130 -11.59 -7.17 -19.72
CA PRO A 130 -10.79 -6.48 -18.69
C PRO A 130 -10.29 -7.44 -17.61
N VAL A 131 -9.15 -7.14 -17.03
CA VAL A 131 -8.62 -7.83 -15.87
C VAL A 131 -8.19 -6.83 -14.81
N CYS A 132 -8.45 -7.13 -13.54
CA CYS A 132 -8.01 -6.34 -12.40
C CYS A 132 -7.23 -7.22 -11.43
N PHE A 133 -6.03 -6.79 -11.09
CA PHE A 133 -5.20 -7.41 -10.07
C PHE A 133 -5.07 -6.47 -8.88
N TYR A 134 -4.96 -7.03 -7.67
CA TYR A 134 -4.63 -6.25 -6.49
C TYR A 134 -3.66 -7.02 -5.60
N GLN A 135 -2.99 -6.31 -4.73
CA GLN A 135 -2.18 -6.91 -3.66
C GLN A 135 -2.33 -6.12 -2.37
N ILE A 136 -2.01 -6.78 -1.26
CA ILE A 136 -1.77 -6.15 0.03
C ILE A 136 -0.32 -6.44 0.38
N GLN A 137 0.55 -5.45 0.21
CA GLN A 137 1.99 -5.65 0.23
C GLN A 137 2.71 -4.47 0.90
N THR A 138 3.85 -4.77 1.50
CA THR A 138 4.77 -3.77 2.02
C THR A 138 5.33 -2.90 0.89
N LYS A 139 5.34 -1.59 1.14
CA LYS A 139 6.00 -0.58 0.31
C LYS A 139 7.09 0.10 1.11
N PHE A 140 8.07 0.62 0.41
CA PHE A 140 9.11 1.43 1.01
C PHE A 140 9.26 2.74 0.24
N ARG A 141 9.15 3.87 0.96
CA ARG A 141 9.44 5.21 0.45
C ARG A 141 10.46 5.87 1.35
N ASP A 142 11.57 6.32 0.81
CA ASP A 142 12.61 6.99 1.60
C ASP A 142 12.20 8.43 1.94
N GLU A 143 11.09 8.52 2.67
CA GLU A 143 10.48 9.77 3.10
C GLU A 143 11.44 10.57 3.96
N ILE A 144 11.71 11.80 3.56
CA ILE A 144 12.66 12.68 4.23
C ILE A 144 12.18 13.12 5.63
N ARG A 145 10.85 13.21 5.84
CA ARG A 145 10.23 13.65 7.09
C ARG A 145 9.09 12.75 7.51
N PRO A 146 9.39 11.51 7.94
CA PRO A 146 8.36 10.62 8.48
C PRO A 146 7.70 11.26 9.70
N ARG A 147 6.38 11.25 9.74
CA ARG A 147 5.59 11.85 10.82
C ARG A 147 4.24 11.16 10.95
N PHE A 148 3.49 11.46 12.00
CA PHE A 148 2.16 10.90 12.25
C PHE A 148 2.16 9.38 12.51
N GLY A 149 3.24 8.86 13.10
CA GLY A 149 3.36 7.43 13.39
C GLY A 149 3.31 6.59 12.13
N VAL A 150 2.43 5.59 12.12
CA VAL A 150 2.27 4.68 10.97
C VAL A 150 1.59 5.32 9.76
N MET A 151 0.99 6.50 9.90
CA MET A 151 0.25 7.15 8.80
C MET A 151 1.17 7.72 7.72
N ARG A 152 2.38 8.18 8.10
CA ARG A 152 3.42 8.63 7.15
C ARG A 152 4.76 8.02 7.50
N ALA A 153 4.82 6.70 7.39
CA ALA A 153 5.98 5.88 7.62
C ALA A 153 6.82 5.71 6.35
N ARG A 154 8.04 5.23 6.49
CA ARG A 154 8.92 4.87 5.37
C ARG A 154 8.60 3.47 4.84
N GLU A 155 8.31 2.54 5.75
CA GLU A 155 7.84 1.20 5.43
C GLU A 155 6.39 1.06 5.91
N PHE A 156 5.49 0.64 5.02
CA PHE A 156 4.07 0.53 5.31
C PHE A 156 3.39 -0.49 4.42
N THR A 157 2.24 -0.99 4.85
CA THR A 157 1.40 -1.89 4.04
C THR A 157 0.43 -1.06 3.21
N MET A 158 0.33 -1.38 1.92
CA MET A 158 -0.59 -0.76 0.98
C MET A 158 -1.43 -1.84 0.31
N LYS A 159 -2.72 -1.57 0.12
CA LYS A 159 -3.50 -2.21 -0.93
C LYS A 159 -3.34 -1.37 -2.20
N ASP A 160 -2.78 -1.94 -3.22
CA ASP A 160 -2.71 -1.36 -4.55
C ASP A 160 -3.41 -2.29 -5.55
N ALA A 161 -4.11 -1.70 -6.51
CA ALA A 161 -4.84 -2.42 -7.54
C ALA A 161 -4.57 -1.81 -8.91
N TYR A 162 -4.54 -2.67 -9.92
CA TYR A 162 -4.17 -2.35 -11.29
C TYR A 162 -5.13 -3.03 -12.23
N SER A 163 -5.67 -2.31 -13.20
CA SER A 163 -6.60 -2.87 -14.16
C SER A 163 -6.17 -2.59 -15.60
N PHE A 164 -6.43 -3.54 -16.47
CA PHE A 164 -6.08 -3.49 -17.89
C PHE A 164 -7.35 -3.61 -18.71
N HIS A 165 -7.50 -2.76 -19.73
CA HIS A 165 -8.73 -2.58 -20.48
C HIS A 165 -8.46 -2.50 -21.98
N ILE A 166 -9.48 -2.83 -22.77
CA ILE A 166 -9.42 -2.68 -24.21
C ILE A 166 -9.79 -1.25 -24.66
N ASP A 167 -10.62 -0.55 -23.87
CA ASP A 167 -11.12 0.78 -24.16
C ASP A 167 -11.44 1.58 -22.88
N THR A 168 -11.74 2.86 -23.07
CA THR A 168 -12.04 3.79 -21.97
C THR A 168 -13.40 3.53 -21.33
N GLN A 169 -14.37 2.93 -22.04
CA GLN A 169 -15.66 2.57 -21.47
C GLN A 169 -15.47 1.47 -20.40
N SER A 170 -14.78 0.40 -20.75
CA SER A 170 -14.44 -0.69 -19.83
C SER A 170 -13.63 -0.20 -18.62
N LEU A 171 -12.71 0.76 -18.84
CA LEU A 171 -11.97 1.41 -17.74
C LEU A 171 -12.93 2.16 -16.80
N GLY A 172 -13.88 2.94 -17.35
CA GLY A 172 -14.86 3.68 -16.55
C GLY A 172 -15.72 2.77 -15.68
N GLU A 173 -16.22 1.67 -16.25
CA GLU A 173 -17.01 0.68 -15.49
C GLU A 173 -16.23 0.06 -14.32
N THR A 174 -14.95 -0.22 -14.52
CA THR A 174 -14.08 -0.75 -13.44
C THR A 174 -13.75 0.34 -12.40
N TYR A 175 -13.55 1.57 -12.85
CA TYR A 175 -13.34 2.71 -11.95
C TYR A 175 -14.54 2.92 -11.01
N ASP A 176 -15.77 2.85 -11.54
CA ASP A 176 -16.98 2.97 -10.74
C ASP A 176 -17.14 1.81 -9.74
N LYS A 177 -16.84 0.57 -10.15
CA LYS A 177 -16.81 -0.59 -9.24
C LYS A 177 -15.80 -0.37 -8.10
N MET A 178 -14.62 0.15 -8.41
CA MET A 178 -13.57 0.44 -7.44
C MET A 178 -13.97 1.56 -6.47
N TYR A 179 -14.60 2.63 -6.99
CA TYR A 179 -15.14 3.72 -6.19
C TYR A 179 -16.14 3.21 -5.15
N HIS A 180 -17.08 2.36 -5.56
CA HIS A 180 -18.05 1.75 -4.66
C HIS A 180 -17.42 0.76 -3.68
N ALA A 181 -16.40 0.01 -4.10
CA ALA A 181 -15.66 -0.88 -3.20
C ALA A 181 -14.96 -0.10 -2.10
N TYR A 182 -14.31 1.02 -2.42
CA TYR A 182 -13.69 1.89 -1.41
C TYR A 182 -14.70 2.48 -0.45
N SER A 183 -15.84 2.95 -0.95
CA SER A 183 -16.91 3.45 -0.08
C SER A 183 -17.34 2.38 0.94
N ARG A 184 -17.57 1.13 0.48
CA ARG A 184 -17.94 0.04 1.41
C ARG A 184 -16.81 -0.33 2.38
N ILE A 185 -15.54 -0.27 1.95
CA ILE A 185 -14.40 -0.49 2.84
C ILE A 185 -14.42 0.52 4.00
N PHE A 186 -14.55 1.82 3.70
CA PHE A 186 -14.55 2.85 4.72
C PHE A 186 -15.80 2.79 5.62
N ASP A 187 -16.98 2.50 5.06
CA ASP A 187 -18.19 2.25 5.83
C ASP A 187 -18.02 1.08 6.81
N ARG A 188 -17.47 -0.04 6.34
CA ARG A 188 -17.22 -1.23 7.17
C ARG A 188 -16.16 -1.00 8.25
N LEU A 189 -15.24 -0.07 8.01
CA LEU A 189 -14.25 0.37 9.00
C LEU A 189 -14.82 1.38 9.99
N GLY A 190 -16.06 1.86 9.78
CA GLY A 190 -16.72 2.85 10.62
C GLY A 190 -16.11 4.25 10.51
N LEU A 191 -15.57 4.59 9.34
CA LEU A 191 -14.94 5.88 9.09
C LEU A 191 -15.95 6.84 8.45
N ASP A 192 -16.01 8.06 8.95
CA ASP A 192 -16.65 9.17 8.24
C ASP A 192 -15.71 9.64 7.14
N PHE A 193 -16.17 9.60 5.91
CA PHE A 193 -15.34 9.95 4.75
C PHE A 193 -16.12 10.72 3.70
N ARG A 194 -15.40 11.38 2.82
CA ARG A 194 -15.94 12.04 1.64
C ARG A 194 -15.00 11.82 0.46
N ALA A 195 -15.53 11.32 -0.66
CA ALA A 195 -14.79 11.27 -1.91
C ALA A 195 -14.76 12.67 -2.53
N VAL A 196 -13.58 13.17 -2.85
CA VAL A 196 -13.35 14.46 -3.49
C VAL A 196 -12.56 14.27 -4.77
N ALA A 197 -12.84 15.10 -5.78
CA ALA A 197 -12.03 15.11 -6.99
C ALA A 197 -10.59 15.55 -6.66
N ALA A 198 -9.63 14.84 -7.20
CA ALA A 198 -8.21 15.06 -6.93
C ALA A 198 -7.42 15.27 -8.22
N ASP A 199 -6.25 15.89 -8.09
CA ASP A 199 -5.27 15.98 -9.16
C ASP A 199 -4.70 14.57 -9.45
N THR A 200 -4.53 14.25 -10.73
CA THR A 200 -3.93 12.98 -11.15
C THR A 200 -2.43 12.89 -10.90
N GLY A 201 -1.79 14.02 -10.60
CA GLY A 201 -0.37 14.12 -10.27
C GLY A 201 0.56 13.57 -11.35
N SER A 202 1.70 13.04 -10.94
CA SER A 202 2.73 12.48 -11.86
C SER A 202 2.32 11.18 -12.53
N ILE A 203 1.25 10.51 -12.05
CA ILE A 203 0.73 9.28 -12.66
C ILE A 203 -0.04 9.61 -13.94
N GLY A 204 -0.62 10.82 -14.02
CA GLY A 204 -1.44 11.25 -15.16
C GLY A 204 -2.85 10.64 -15.15
N GLY A 205 -3.58 10.84 -16.25
CA GLY A 205 -4.96 10.40 -16.39
C GLY A 205 -5.94 11.56 -16.42
N PHE A 206 -7.25 11.28 -16.58
CA PHE A 206 -8.30 12.29 -16.74
C PHE A 206 -9.29 12.34 -15.58
N ALA A 207 -9.20 11.43 -14.63
CA ALA A 207 -10.05 11.42 -13.44
C ALA A 207 -9.29 10.82 -12.26
N SER A 208 -9.46 11.43 -11.09
CA SER A 208 -8.93 10.93 -9.83
C SER A 208 -9.86 11.33 -8.68
N HIS A 209 -9.99 10.48 -7.67
CA HIS A 209 -10.68 10.79 -6.43
C HIS A 209 -9.81 10.42 -5.24
N GLU A 210 -9.89 11.23 -4.20
CA GLU A 210 -9.36 10.93 -2.87
C GLU A 210 -10.50 10.75 -1.89
N PHE A 211 -10.42 9.76 -1.03
CA PHE A 211 -11.33 9.53 0.08
C PHE A 211 -10.72 10.15 1.34
N GLN A 212 -11.30 11.27 1.79
CA GLN A 212 -10.82 12.08 2.92
C GLN A 212 -11.82 12.02 4.07
#